data_b02272e7ffc136f72514b192a706f2e7
#
_entry.id   b02272e7ffc136f72514b192a706f2e7
#
_cell.length_a   1.000
_cell.length_b   1.000
_cell.length_c   1.000
_cell.angle_alpha   90.00
_cell.angle_beta   90.00
_cell.angle_gamma   90.00
#
_symmetry.space_group_name_H-M   'P 1'
#
loop_
_entity.id
_entity.type
_entity.pdbx_description
1 polymer ?
#
loop_
_entity_poly.entity_id
_entity_poly.type
_entity_poly.pdbx_seq_one_letter_code
_entity_poly.pdbx_strand_id
1 'polypeptide(L)'
;PPPNTEIGWRVEFRPMEIQLTDFENAAFTAFVALLTRAIISYKLHLYMPISLVDENMKRAQKRDAIGTEKFHFRASLSPTSGMSPAVEMSLGEIMLGKGSNFPGLLELVESFLDDLGMDFSTRVKLQSYMDFIRERSTGKLVSNAAWIRNFVQTHPAYKHDSIVTDEINYDL
;
A
#
# COMPACT_ATOMS: atom_id res chain seq x y z
N PRO A 1 -20.66 -11.98 17.65
CA PRO A 1 -19.79 -11.75 18.81
C PRO A 1 -18.63 -12.75 18.80
N PRO A 2 -17.45 -12.36 19.26
CA PRO A 2 -16.32 -13.27 19.30
C PRO A 2 -16.61 -14.42 20.28
N PRO A 3 -16.19 -15.65 19.96
CA PRO A 3 -16.45 -16.81 20.83
C PRO A 3 -15.71 -16.74 22.17
N ASN A 4 -14.71 -15.88 22.29
CA ASN A 4 -13.99 -15.60 23.52
C ASN A 4 -13.94 -14.09 23.75
N THR A 5 -14.56 -13.62 24.84
CA THR A 5 -14.65 -12.22 25.20
C THR A 5 -13.31 -11.61 25.66
N GLU A 6 -12.35 -12.42 26.13
CA GLU A 6 -11.03 -11.96 26.55
C GLU A 6 -10.15 -11.59 25.35
N ILE A 7 -10.32 -12.28 24.21
CA ILE A 7 -9.55 -12.00 22.99
C ILE A 7 -10.12 -10.81 22.21
N GLY A 8 -11.43 -10.57 22.28
CA GLY A 8 -12.14 -9.53 21.56
C GLY A 8 -12.23 -9.78 20.05
N TRP A 9 -12.49 -8.71 19.31
CA TRP A 9 -12.55 -8.74 17.86
C TRP A 9 -11.13 -8.71 17.26
N ARG A 10 -10.94 -9.51 16.21
CA ARG A 10 -9.73 -9.52 15.40
C ARG A 10 -10.05 -9.14 13.97
N VAL A 11 -9.18 -8.39 13.34
CA VAL A 11 -9.27 -8.04 11.93
C VAL A 11 -8.17 -8.78 11.20
N GLU A 12 -8.55 -9.48 10.14
CA GLU A 12 -7.61 -10.11 9.22
C GLU A 12 -7.50 -9.25 7.96
N PHE A 13 -6.27 -8.85 7.62
CA PHE A 13 -5.97 -8.12 6.39
C PHE A 13 -5.47 -9.08 5.34
N ARG A 14 -6.14 -9.13 4.18
CA ARG A 14 -5.71 -9.89 3.00
C ARG A 14 -5.59 -9.00 1.75
N PRO A 15 -5.06 -7.77 1.86
CA PRO A 15 -5.07 -6.83 0.73
C PRO A 15 -3.94 -7.04 -0.26
N MET A 16 -2.93 -7.84 0.09
CA MET A 16 -1.71 -7.96 -0.69
C MET A 16 -1.36 -9.41 -0.98
N GLU A 17 -0.83 -9.63 -2.17
CA GLU A 17 -0.21 -10.90 -2.54
C GLU A 17 1.11 -11.09 -1.80
N ILE A 18 1.54 -12.34 -1.66
CA ILE A 18 2.88 -12.67 -1.19
C ILE A 18 3.92 -12.07 -2.13
N GLN A 19 4.94 -11.46 -1.58
CA GLN A 19 6.04 -10.85 -2.32
C GLN A 19 7.18 -11.86 -2.50
N LEU A 20 8.10 -11.56 -3.43
CA LEU A 20 9.19 -12.47 -3.78
C LEU A 20 10.26 -12.57 -2.69
N THR A 21 10.40 -11.55 -1.85
CA THR A 21 11.43 -11.51 -0.81
C THR A 21 10.84 -11.33 0.59
N ASP A 22 11.56 -11.82 1.60
CA ASP A 22 11.20 -11.63 3.01
C ASP A 22 11.18 -10.14 3.39
N PHE A 23 12.09 -9.35 2.82
CA PHE A 23 12.14 -7.90 3.04
C PHE A 23 10.85 -7.21 2.59
N GLU A 24 10.37 -7.51 1.39
CA GLU A 24 9.14 -6.93 0.85
C GLU A 24 7.91 -7.33 1.68
N ASN A 25 7.81 -8.61 2.05
CA ASN A 25 6.72 -9.11 2.91
C ASN A 25 6.75 -8.43 4.29
N ALA A 26 7.95 -8.26 4.87
CA ALA A 26 8.12 -7.56 6.14
C ALA A 26 7.76 -6.07 6.02
N ALA A 27 8.14 -5.39 4.93
CA ALA A 27 7.84 -3.98 4.70
C ALA A 27 6.34 -3.72 4.64
N PHE A 28 5.57 -4.50 3.88
CA PHE A 28 4.11 -4.38 3.83
C PHE A 28 3.46 -4.68 5.17
N THR A 29 3.91 -5.72 5.86
CA THR A 29 3.38 -6.09 7.18
C THR A 29 3.64 -4.99 8.21
N ALA A 30 4.87 -4.47 8.26
CA ALA A 30 5.25 -3.38 9.15
C ALA A 30 4.45 -2.11 8.85
N PHE A 31 4.32 -1.73 7.57
CA PHE A 31 3.54 -0.55 7.18
C PHE A 31 2.08 -0.64 7.62
N VAL A 32 1.40 -1.76 7.36
CA VAL A 32 -0.01 -1.95 7.74
C VAL A 32 -0.18 -1.91 9.26
N ALA A 33 0.72 -2.56 10.01
CA ALA A 33 0.67 -2.57 11.47
C ALA A 33 0.89 -1.15 12.05
N LEU A 34 1.87 -0.43 11.54
CA LEU A 34 2.19 0.94 11.98
C LEU A 34 1.09 1.92 11.59
N LEU A 35 0.56 1.83 10.37
CA LEU A 35 -0.56 2.66 9.92
C LEU A 35 -1.80 2.45 10.81
N THR A 36 -2.13 1.19 11.12
CA THR A 36 -3.25 0.88 12.03
C THR A 36 -3.05 1.52 13.40
N ARG A 37 -1.83 1.48 13.94
CA ARG A 37 -1.48 2.12 15.21
C ARG A 37 -1.55 3.64 15.13
N ALA A 38 -1.06 4.25 14.07
CA ALA A 38 -1.17 5.69 13.82
C ALA A 38 -2.63 6.14 13.73
N ILE A 39 -3.48 5.40 13.01
CA ILE A 39 -4.92 5.67 12.91
C ILE A 39 -5.57 5.71 14.29
N ILE A 40 -5.27 4.75 15.16
CA ILE A 40 -5.82 4.67 16.52
C ILE A 40 -5.27 5.81 17.39
N SER A 41 -3.95 6.04 17.36
CA SER A 41 -3.27 7.05 18.18
C SER A 41 -3.75 8.46 17.85
N TYR A 42 -3.83 8.78 16.58
CA TYR A 42 -4.24 10.11 16.10
C TYR A 42 -5.76 10.25 15.91
N LYS A 43 -6.52 9.18 16.21
CA LYS A 43 -7.99 9.14 16.07
C LYS A 43 -8.44 9.54 14.67
N LEU A 44 -7.75 9.05 13.64
CA LEU A 44 -8.00 9.44 12.26
C LEU A 44 -9.35 8.87 11.77
N HIS A 45 -10.04 9.66 10.96
CA HIS A 45 -11.33 9.28 10.39
C HIS A 45 -11.19 8.88 8.93
N LEU A 46 -11.26 7.56 8.65
CA LEU A 46 -11.11 6.99 7.30
C LEU A 46 -12.41 6.46 6.68
N TYR A 47 -13.56 6.64 7.31
CA TYR A 47 -14.81 6.15 6.75
C TYR A 47 -15.16 6.82 5.43
N MET A 48 -15.53 6.00 4.45
CA MET A 48 -16.03 6.41 3.15
C MET A 48 -17.31 5.65 2.81
N PRO A 49 -18.17 6.18 1.92
CA PRO A 49 -19.30 5.42 1.39
C PRO A 49 -18.83 4.11 0.75
N ILE A 50 -19.52 3.00 1.04
CA ILE A 50 -19.14 1.67 0.55
C ILE A 50 -19.13 1.61 -0.99
N SER A 51 -20.00 2.37 -1.66
CA SER A 51 -20.02 2.45 -3.13
C SER A 51 -18.71 2.98 -3.73
N LEU A 52 -18.05 3.93 -3.05
CA LEU A 52 -16.74 4.44 -3.47
C LEU A 52 -15.62 3.44 -3.19
N VAL A 53 -15.74 2.66 -2.11
CA VAL A 53 -14.80 1.56 -1.82
C VAL A 53 -14.93 0.47 -2.88
N ASP A 54 -16.14 0.08 -3.27
CA ASP A 54 -16.39 -0.88 -4.34
C ASP A 54 -15.82 -0.41 -5.68
N GLU A 55 -15.94 0.88 -5.97
CA GLU A 55 -15.34 1.46 -7.17
C GLU A 55 -13.81 1.43 -7.11
N ASN A 56 -13.20 1.73 -5.97
CA ASN A 56 -11.77 1.60 -5.76
C ASN A 56 -11.30 0.15 -5.98
N MET A 57 -12.03 -0.84 -5.50
CA MET A 57 -11.71 -2.25 -5.70
C MET A 57 -11.71 -2.62 -7.19
N LYS A 58 -12.69 -2.13 -7.97
CA LYS A 58 -12.76 -2.32 -9.42
C LYS A 58 -11.59 -1.66 -10.14
N ARG A 59 -11.19 -0.47 -9.73
CA ARG A 59 -10.04 0.26 -10.29
C ARG A 59 -8.72 -0.44 -9.94
N ALA A 60 -8.57 -0.93 -8.71
CA ALA A 60 -7.35 -1.61 -8.25
C ALA A 60 -7.05 -2.91 -9.00
N GLN A 61 -8.05 -3.56 -9.59
CA GLN A 61 -7.87 -4.78 -10.38
C GLN A 61 -7.33 -4.52 -11.80
N LYS A 62 -7.33 -3.28 -12.27
CA LYS A 62 -6.86 -2.96 -13.60
C LYS A 62 -5.34 -3.13 -13.71
N ARG A 63 -4.90 -3.43 -14.92
CA ARG A 63 -3.47 -3.51 -15.21
C ARG A 63 -2.82 -2.16 -14.96
N ASP A 64 -1.69 -2.18 -14.27
CA ASP A 64 -0.91 -0.99 -13.93
C ASP A 64 -1.72 0.10 -13.19
N ALA A 65 -2.64 -0.32 -12.30
CA ALA A 65 -3.52 0.58 -11.58
C ALA A 65 -2.77 1.66 -10.79
N ILE A 66 -1.54 1.40 -10.34
CA ILE A 66 -0.68 2.37 -9.63
C ILE A 66 -0.39 3.58 -10.52
N GLY A 67 -0.07 3.35 -11.79
CA GLY A 67 0.30 4.41 -12.73
C GLY A 67 -0.88 5.06 -13.46
N THR A 68 -1.99 4.32 -13.63
CA THR A 68 -3.09 4.72 -14.52
C THR A 68 -4.37 5.14 -13.83
N GLU A 69 -4.61 4.66 -12.59
CA GLU A 69 -5.88 4.88 -11.91
C GLU A 69 -5.78 5.93 -10.80
N LYS A 70 -6.92 6.54 -10.52
CA LYS A 70 -7.15 7.34 -9.33
C LYS A 70 -8.15 6.66 -8.44
N PHE A 71 -7.99 6.85 -7.14
CA PHE A 71 -8.81 6.21 -6.12
C PHE A 71 -9.54 7.27 -5.32
N HIS A 72 -10.76 6.98 -4.94
CA HIS A 72 -11.48 7.81 -3.99
C HIS A 72 -10.82 7.70 -2.61
N PHE A 73 -10.50 8.83 -2.03
CA PHE A 73 -9.94 8.91 -0.69
C PHE A 73 -10.44 10.18 0.02
N ARG A 74 -10.37 10.22 1.35
CA ARG A 74 -10.81 11.40 2.09
C ARG A 74 -9.85 12.58 1.88
N ALA A 75 -10.40 13.76 1.64
CA ALA A 75 -9.60 14.98 1.50
C ALA A 75 -8.94 15.43 2.82
N SER A 76 -9.51 15.00 3.97
CA SER A 76 -8.95 15.24 5.30
C SER A 76 -9.23 14.05 6.21
N LEU A 77 -8.27 13.67 7.04
CA LEU A 77 -8.36 12.60 8.02
C LEU A 77 -8.62 13.10 9.45
N SER A 78 -8.76 14.42 9.64
CA SER A 78 -8.99 15.01 10.96
C SER A 78 -10.26 14.48 11.62
N PRO A 79 -10.22 14.11 12.91
CA PRO A 79 -11.40 13.65 13.64
C PRO A 79 -12.47 14.72 13.78
N THR A 80 -12.09 16.01 13.68
CA THR A 80 -13.00 17.15 13.82
C THR A 80 -13.63 17.61 12.52
N SER A 81 -13.19 17.10 11.36
CA SER A 81 -13.63 17.55 10.05
C SER A 81 -15.01 17.03 9.61
N GLY A 82 -15.73 16.33 10.48
CA GLY A 82 -17.01 15.71 10.11
C GLY A 82 -16.85 14.71 8.95
N MET A 83 -17.83 14.60 8.07
CA MET A 83 -17.68 13.82 6.83
C MET A 83 -16.96 14.69 5.79
N SER A 84 -15.61 14.77 5.85
CA SER A 84 -14.83 15.35 4.75
C SER A 84 -15.17 14.65 3.44
N PRO A 85 -15.34 15.37 2.32
CA PRO A 85 -15.68 14.76 1.05
C PRO A 85 -14.60 13.79 0.60
N ALA A 86 -15.01 12.71 -0.06
CA ALA A 86 -14.09 11.87 -0.82
C ALA A 86 -13.70 12.60 -2.11
N VAL A 87 -12.42 12.57 -2.44
CA VAL A 87 -11.85 13.14 -3.65
C VAL A 87 -11.03 12.08 -4.38
N GLU A 88 -10.82 12.25 -5.66
CA GLU A 88 -9.95 11.35 -6.42
C GLU A 88 -8.48 11.74 -6.26
N MET A 89 -7.67 10.75 -5.91
CA MET A 89 -6.22 10.87 -5.73
C MET A 89 -5.51 9.71 -6.42
N SER A 90 -4.32 9.94 -6.96
CA SER A 90 -3.42 8.85 -7.33
C SER A 90 -2.94 8.11 -6.08
N LEU A 91 -2.44 6.89 -6.24
CA LEU A 91 -1.85 6.17 -5.11
C LEU A 91 -0.68 6.93 -4.49
N GLY A 92 0.16 7.57 -5.33
CA GLY A 92 1.24 8.43 -4.87
C GLY A 92 0.73 9.60 -4.00
N GLU A 93 -0.36 10.28 -4.40
CA GLU A 93 -0.96 11.35 -3.59
C GLU A 93 -1.53 10.83 -2.26
N ILE A 94 -2.13 9.63 -2.25
CA ILE A 94 -2.62 9.00 -1.00
C ILE A 94 -1.46 8.69 -0.06
N MET A 95 -0.36 8.19 -0.59
CA MET A 95 0.77 7.77 0.24
C MET A 95 1.68 8.92 0.66
N LEU A 96 1.93 9.90 -0.21
CA LEU A 96 2.90 10.98 0.00
C LEU A 96 2.28 12.33 0.35
N GLY A 97 0.97 12.46 0.19
CA GLY A 97 0.26 13.70 0.46
C GLY A 97 -0.23 14.42 -0.79
N LYS A 98 -1.23 15.29 -0.57
CA LYS A 98 -1.85 16.14 -1.60
C LYS A 98 -2.07 17.54 -1.09
N GLY A 99 -1.30 18.47 -1.60
CA GLY A 99 -1.38 19.88 -1.19
C GLY A 99 -1.05 20.08 0.30
N SER A 100 -1.59 21.12 0.91
CA SER A 100 -1.34 21.45 2.32
C SER A 100 -2.28 20.73 3.30
N ASN A 101 -3.36 20.11 2.82
CA ASN A 101 -4.45 19.62 3.67
C ASN A 101 -4.40 18.11 3.94
N PHE A 102 -3.65 17.37 3.15
CA PHE A 102 -3.53 15.93 3.27
C PHE A 102 -2.04 15.52 3.27
N PRO A 103 -1.48 15.15 4.44
CA PRO A 103 -0.04 14.88 4.59
C PRO A 103 0.41 13.59 3.89
N GLY A 104 -0.51 12.66 3.64
CA GLY A 104 -0.21 11.32 3.14
C GLY A 104 -0.07 10.29 4.25
N LEU A 105 -0.31 9.03 3.89
CA LEU A 105 -0.29 7.95 4.88
C LEU A 105 1.12 7.63 5.37
N LEU A 106 2.15 7.82 4.54
CA LEU A 106 3.55 7.60 4.97
C LEU A 106 4.00 8.65 5.98
N GLU A 107 3.68 9.93 5.76
CA GLU A 107 3.99 11.00 6.71
C GLU A 107 3.36 10.72 8.09
N LEU A 108 2.11 10.23 8.11
CA LEU A 108 1.43 9.86 9.36
C LEU A 108 2.12 8.71 10.08
N VAL A 109 2.62 7.71 9.35
CA VAL A 109 3.38 6.59 9.92
C VAL A 109 4.74 7.08 10.41
N GLU A 110 5.44 7.90 9.65
CA GLU A 110 6.75 8.46 10.03
C GLU A 110 6.63 9.32 11.29
N SER A 111 5.62 10.19 11.37
CA SER A 111 5.32 10.96 12.58
C SER A 111 5.03 10.06 13.79
N PHE A 112 4.26 9.00 13.59
CA PHE A 112 3.98 8.03 14.64
C PHE A 112 5.25 7.29 15.12
N LEU A 113 6.17 6.97 14.21
CA LEU A 113 7.46 6.37 14.55
C LEU A 113 8.33 7.32 15.39
N ASP A 114 8.30 8.61 15.09
CA ASP A 114 9.03 9.64 15.86
C ASP A 114 8.47 9.78 17.27
N ASP A 115 7.13 9.71 17.43
CA ASP A 115 6.46 9.74 18.74
C ASP A 115 6.78 8.52 19.62
N LEU A 116 7.16 7.38 19.04
CA LEU A 116 7.46 6.16 19.80
C LEU A 116 8.82 6.20 20.50
N GLY A 117 9.74 7.10 20.13
CA GLY A 117 11.04 7.25 20.78
C GLY A 117 11.92 6.00 20.76
N MET A 118 11.90 5.24 19.68
CA MET A 118 12.64 3.99 19.52
C MET A 118 14.15 4.20 19.34
N ASP A 119 14.92 3.12 19.51
CA ASP A 119 16.36 3.15 19.27
C ASP A 119 16.70 3.38 17.78
N PHE A 120 17.89 3.92 17.54
CA PHE A 120 18.34 4.31 16.20
C PHE A 120 18.36 3.14 15.21
N SER A 121 18.80 1.97 15.62
CA SER A 121 18.93 0.79 14.74
C SER A 121 17.58 0.31 14.25
N THR A 122 16.60 0.25 15.13
CA THR A 122 15.21 -0.09 14.81
C THR A 122 14.59 0.97 13.89
N ARG A 123 14.83 2.25 14.17
CA ARG A 123 14.31 3.36 13.35
C ARG A 123 14.85 3.30 11.91
N VAL A 124 16.16 3.06 11.74
CA VAL A 124 16.78 2.91 10.40
C VAL A 124 16.17 1.72 9.65
N LYS A 125 15.96 0.58 10.31
CA LYS A 125 15.34 -0.58 9.66
C LYS A 125 13.90 -0.31 9.23
N LEU A 126 13.10 0.32 10.08
CA LEU A 126 11.72 0.67 9.72
C LEU A 126 11.68 1.73 8.61
N GLN A 127 12.64 2.67 8.60
CA GLN A 127 12.74 3.63 7.50
C GLN A 127 12.98 2.94 6.17
N SER A 128 13.83 1.92 6.09
CA SER A 128 14.04 1.18 4.84
C SER A 128 12.75 0.51 4.32
N TYR A 129 11.87 0.07 5.21
CA TYR A 129 10.54 -0.43 4.83
C TYR A 129 9.64 0.69 4.30
N MET A 130 9.64 1.86 4.95
CA MET A 130 8.84 3.01 4.48
C MET A 130 9.33 3.52 3.12
N ASP A 131 10.64 3.54 2.89
CA ASP A 131 11.22 3.92 1.60
C ASP A 131 10.81 2.94 0.49
N PHE A 132 10.80 1.65 0.77
CA PHE A 132 10.29 0.65 -0.16
C PHE A 132 8.80 0.88 -0.50
N ILE A 133 7.95 1.11 0.50
CA ILE A 133 6.52 1.42 0.28
C ILE A 133 6.35 2.70 -0.54
N ARG A 134 7.16 3.72 -0.29
CA ARG A 134 7.21 4.97 -1.07
C ARG A 134 7.51 4.71 -2.54
N GLU A 135 8.54 3.94 -2.83
CA GLU A 135 8.94 3.63 -4.20
C GLU A 135 7.89 2.77 -4.95
N ARG A 136 7.27 1.82 -4.26
CA ARG A 136 6.17 1.01 -4.81
C ARG A 136 4.94 1.86 -5.09
N SER A 137 4.57 2.76 -4.20
CA SER A 137 3.36 3.60 -4.34
C SER A 137 3.47 4.66 -5.44
N THR A 138 4.68 5.05 -5.80
CA THR A 138 4.94 6.01 -6.89
C THR A 138 5.20 5.34 -8.24
N GLY A 139 5.26 4.00 -8.27
CA GLY A 139 5.60 3.25 -9.48
C GLY A 139 7.09 3.26 -9.82
N LYS A 140 7.96 3.85 -8.99
CA LYS A 140 9.42 3.79 -9.16
C LYS A 140 9.93 2.35 -9.08
N LEU A 141 9.38 1.56 -8.16
CA LEU A 141 9.50 0.11 -8.13
C LEU A 141 8.24 -0.50 -8.73
N VAL A 142 8.40 -1.24 -9.81
CA VAL A 142 7.29 -1.93 -10.48
C VAL A 142 6.77 -3.11 -9.66
N SER A 143 5.52 -3.49 -9.87
CA SER A 143 4.94 -4.70 -9.25
C SER A 143 5.59 -5.97 -9.81
N ASN A 144 5.56 -7.06 -9.02
CA ASN A 144 6.06 -8.36 -9.47
C ASN A 144 5.42 -8.81 -10.78
N ALA A 145 4.11 -8.61 -10.92
CA ALA A 145 3.39 -8.92 -12.16
C ALA A 145 3.86 -8.09 -13.36
N ALA A 146 4.17 -6.81 -13.16
CA ALA A 146 4.71 -5.95 -14.21
C ALA A 146 6.13 -6.37 -14.58
N TRP A 147 6.96 -6.68 -13.58
CA TRP A 147 8.34 -7.13 -13.79
C TRP A 147 8.37 -8.45 -14.57
N ILE A 148 7.63 -9.49 -14.11
CA ILE A 148 7.53 -10.80 -14.79
C ILE A 148 7.07 -10.63 -16.23
N ARG A 149 6.03 -9.84 -16.45
CA ARG A 149 5.52 -9.59 -17.80
C ARG A 149 6.56 -8.93 -18.69
N ASN A 150 7.26 -7.92 -18.20
CA ASN A 150 8.31 -7.25 -18.94
C ASN A 150 9.46 -8.21 -19.27
N PHE A 151 9.89 -9.00 -18.28
CA PHE A 151 10.92 -10.01 -18.47
C PHE A 151 10.57 -10.98 -19.61
N VAL A 152 9.37 -11.57 -19.56
CA VAL A 152 8.93 -12.51 -20.63
C VAL A 152 8.84 -11.83 -21.98
N GLN A 153 8.27 -10.62 -22.04
CA GLN A 153 8.07 -9.90 -23.31
C GLN A 153 9.38 -9.45 -23.96
N THR A 154 10.41 -9.20 -23.19
CA THR A 154 11.72 -8.76 -23.68
C THR A 154 12.72 -9.90 -23.81
N HIS A 155 12.35 -11.12 -23.39
CA HIS A 155 13.24 -12.28 -23.44
C HIS A 155 13.55 -12.66 -24.89
N PRO A 156 14.83 -12.92 -25.29
CA PRO A 156 15.21 -13.23 -26.66
C PRO A 156 14.54 -14.46 -27.27
N ALA A 157 14.21 -15.47 -26.42
CA ALA A 157 13.54 -16.69 -26.85
C ALA A 157 12.02 -16.56 -27.00
N TYR A 158 11.43 -15.40 -26.59
CA TYR A 158 9.98 -15.23 -26.65
C TYR A 158 9.49 -14.88 -28.06
N LYS A 159 8.61 -15.71 -28.60
CA LYS A 159 8.08 -15.59 -29.99
C LYS A 159 6.80 -14.77 -30.09
N HIS A 160 6.33 -14.17 -29.01
CA HIS A 160 5.05 -13.44 -28.93
C HIS A 160 3.81 -14.26 -29.29
N ASP A 161 3.87 -15.56 -29.02
CA ASP A 161 2.83 -16.56 -29.31
C ASP A 161 2.02 -16.98 -28.08
N SER A 162 2.20 -16.24 -26.96
CA SER A 162 1.60 -16.53 -25.66
C SER A 162 2.10 -17.84 -25.02
N ILE A 163 3.22 -18.40 -25.50
CA ILE A 163 3.86 -19.58 -24.92
C ILE A 163 5.13 -19.15 -24.19
N VAL A 164 5.20 -19.45 -22.90
CA VAL A 164 6.41 -19.30 -22.10
C VAL A 164 7.13 -20.66 -22.08
N THR A 165 8.30 -20.71 -22.68
CA THR A 165 9.08 -21.95 -22.79
C THR A 165 9.83 -22.25 -21.51
N ASP A 166 10.33 -23.49 -21.38
CA ASP A 166 11.15 -23.90 -20.22
C ASP A 166 12.42 -23.06 -20.10
N GLU A 167 13.01 -22.63 -21.22
CA GLU A 167 14.15 -21.70 -21.25
C GLU A 167 13.81 -20.37 -20.57
N ILE A 168 12.68 -19.75 -20.98
CA ILE A 168 12.22 -18.49 -20.37
C ILE A 168 11.91 -18.65 -18.89
N ASN A 169 11.29 -19.78 -18.51
CA ASN A 169 10.99 -20.07 -17.10
C ASN A 169 12.24 -20.32 -16.26
N TYR A 170 13.28 -20.89 -16.85
CA TYR A 170 14.54 -21.12 -16.16
C TYR A 170 15.30 -19.81 -15.89
N ASP A 171 15.25 -18.87 -16.84
CA ASP A 171 15.94 -17.59 -16.75
C ASP A 171 15.17 -16.57 -15.88
N LEU A 172 13.86 -16.76 -15.66
CA LEU A 172 13.00 -15.96 -14.81
C LEU A 172 13.29 -16.18 -13.32
#